data_883e130addcc1830b8e0e8302e0a0ec4
#
_entry.id   883e130addcc1830b8e0e8302e0a0ec4
#
_cell.length_a   1.000
_cell.length_b   1.000
_cell.length_c   1.000
_cell.angle_alpha   90.00
_cell.angle_beta   90.00
_cell.angle_gamma   90.00
#
_symmetry.space_group_name_H-M   'P 1'
#
loop_
_entity.id
_entity.type
_entity.pdbx_description
1 polymer ?
#
loop_
_entity_poly.entity_id
_entity_poly.type
_entity_poly.pdbx_seq_one_letter_code
_entity_poly.pdbx_strand_id
1 'polypeptide(L)'
;MTENSTKKIGFTSAKGRAVEAAFDGGAVSSDGGLLLMREVDRKLGLIRDIARRLDDGRQLGKVRHGCEMMLRQRVMALIAGWEDLNDAQLLRHDPVHQVAAGADEDLASAATLCRFENGQTREAAWAVNVALVEQFIASHQKAPPVLVLDFDATDTPVHGKQEGRFFHGYYDCHCFLPLYVFCGDQLLVAYLRRSNIDAARHAAAILKLLVTRLRRAWPRTKIVFRADSGFCRDLLLNWCDRNDVKYVVGIARNERLLAEAAELMKAAKQRYDQIKQKQRLFTAFDYAAGKWRRIRWVIAKAEHSEKGSNPRFIVTN
;
A
#
# COMPACT_ATOMS: atom_id res chain seq x y z
N MET A 1 19.54 -47.76 3.14
CA MET A 1 20.30 -46.77 2.36
C MET A 1 20.36 -47.29 0.95
N THR A 2 19.47 -46.85 0.07
CA THR A 2 19.49 -47.18 -1.35
C THR A 2 20.42 -46.19 -2.03
N GLU A 3 21.57 -46.69 -2.50
CA GLU A 3 22.46 -45.96 -3.40
C GLU A 3 21.69 -45.64 -4.69
N ASN A 4 21.25 -44.40 -4.77
CA ASN A 4 20.73 -43.83 -6.01
C ASN A 4 21.95 -43.55 -6.91
N SER A 5 22.37 -44.54 -7.72
CA SER A 5 23.37 -44.32 -8.76
C SER A 5 22.77 -43.32 -9.78
N THR A 6 23.22 -42.08 -9.73
CA THR A 6 22.82 -41.00 -10.64
C THR A 6 23.21 -41.44 -12.06
N LYS A 7 22.21 -41.79 -12.85
CA LYS A 7 22.38 -42.21 -14.23
C LYS A 7 22.78 -40.99 -15.07
N LYS A 8 24.04 -40.96 -15.50
CA LYS A 8 24.50 -39.92 -16.44
C LYS A 8 23.88 -40.15 -17.81
N ILE A 9 23.42 -39.12 -18.43
CA ILE A 9 22.86 -39.11 -19.78
C ILE A 9 23.91 -38.49 -20.70
N GLY A 10 24.46 -39.28 -21.62
CA GLY A 10 25.38 -38.81 -22.64
C GLY A 10 24.66 -38.19 -23.83
N PHE A 11 25.17 -37.10 -24.33
CA PHE A 11 24.67 -36.38 -25.51
C PHE A 11 25.74 -36.40 -26.61
N THR A 12 25.35 -36.07 -27.85
CA THR A 12 26.28 -35.91 -28.96
C THR A 12 27.34 -34.87 -28.62
N SER A 13 28.60 -35.19 -28.86
CA SER A 13 29.72 -34.28 -28.58
C SER A 13 29.59 -32.97 -29.34
N ALA A 14 29.89 -31.83 -28.67
CA ALA A 14 29.90 -30.52 -29.26
C ALA A 14 31.33 -30.03 -29.48
N LYS A 15 31.73 -29.89 -30.75
CA LYS A 15 33.09 -29.43 -31.12
C LYS A 15 34.21 -30.25 -30.44
N GLY A 16 34.06 -31.58 -30.40
CA GLY A 16 35.02 -32.49 -29.78
C GLY A 16 35.00 -32.60 -28.26
N ARG A 17 34.03 -31.92 -27.60
CA ARG A 17 33.84 -32.05 -26.15
C ARG A 17 32.75 -33.05 -25.85
N ALA A 18 32.97 -33.95 -24.92
CA ALA A 18 31.92 -34.81 -24.38
C ALA A 18 30.87 -33.94 -23.64
N VAL A 19 29.59 -34.23 -23.86
CA VAL A 19 28.46 -33.58 -23.20
C VAL A 19 27.70 -34.64 -22.42
N GLU A 20 27.68 -34.46 -21.11
CA GLU A 20 26.94 -35.34 -20.18
C GLU A 20 26.02 -34.46 -19.30
N ALA A 21 24.86 -34.98 -18.92
CA ALA A 21 24.00 -34.41 -17.90
C ALA A 21 23.74 -35.47 -16.81
N ALA A 22 23.65 -35.02 -15.59
CA ALA A 22 23.25 -35.82 -14.46
C ALA A 22 22.27 -35.03 -13.59
N PHE A 23 21.33 -35.70 -12.92
CA PHE A 23 20.42 -35.09 -11.96
C PHE A 23 20.96 -35.33 -10.53
N ASP A 24 22.17 -34.85 -10.29
CA ASP A 24 22.92 -35.01 -9.04
C ASP A 24 23.17 -33.66 -8.33
N GLY A 25 22.56 -32.58 -8.84
CA GLY A 25 22.56 -31.28 -8.19
C GLY A 25 21.76 -31.30 -6.88
N GLY A 26 22.25 -30.60 -5.88
CA GLY A 26 21.50 -30.35 -4.64
C GLY A 26 20.25 -29.51 -4.87
N ALA A 27 19.49 -29.30 -3.81
CA ALA A 27 18.35 -28.37 -3.86
C ALA A 27 18.84 -26.95 -4.16
N VAL A 28 18.26 -26.32 -5.19
CA VAL A 28 18.62 -24.98 -5.67
C VAL A 28 17.41 -24.07 -5.57
N SER A 29 17.62 -22.81 -5.19
CA SER A 29 16.58 -21.78 -5.17
C SER A 29 17.03 -20.54 -5.95
N SER A 30 16.11 -19.93 -6.67
CA SER A 30 16.33 -18.63 -7.33
C SER A 30 16.17 -17.43 -6.37
N ASP A 31 15.56 -17.64 -5.21
CA ASP A 31 15.04 -16.59 -4.33
C ASP A 31 15.99 -16.23 -3.17
N GLY A 32 17.31 -16.35 -3.39
CA GLY A 32 18.34 -16.10 -2.38
C GLY A 32 18.24 -14.72 -1.67
N GLY A 33 17.64 -13.72 -2.31
CA GLY A 33 17.36 -12.42 -1.71
C GLY A 33 16.46 -12.47 -0.46
N LEU A 34 15.65 -13.52 -0.29
CA LEU A 34 14.78 -13.70 0.88
C LEU A 34 15.55 -13.83 2.18
N LEU A 35 16.80 -14.27 2.15
CA LEU A 35 17.65 -14.35 3.34
C LEU A 35 17.89 -12.93 3.94
N LEU A 36 18.03 -11.90 3.10
CA LEU A 36 18.12 -10.52 3.55
C LEU A 36 16.79 -10.04 4.13
N MET A 37 15.69 -10.36 3.50
CA MET A 37 14.34 -10.00 3.98
C MET A 37 14.03 -10.67 5.32
N ARG A 38 14.44 -11.91 5.51
CA ARG A 38 14.37 -12.60 6.79
C ARG A 38 15.10 -11.83 7.91
N GLU A 39 16.32 -11.34 7.64
CA GLU A 39 17.09 -10.56 8.64
C GLU A 39 16.41 -9.20 8.92
N VAL A 40 15.80 -8.57 7.90
CA VAL A 40 15.00 -7.36 8.10
C VAL A 40 13.80 -7.65 9.00
N ASP A 41 13.01 -8.71 8.72
CA ASP A 41 11.86 -9.09 9.56
C ASP A 41 12.29 -9.43 11.00
N ARG A 42 13.42 -10.13 11.17
CA ARG A 42 13.96 -10.43 12.52
C ARG A 42 14.26 -9.16 13.33
N LYS A 43 14.79 -8.12 12.68
CA LYS A 43 15.07 -6.83 13.33
C LYS A 43 13.80 -6.02 13.61
N LEU A 44 12.86 -5.99 12.67
CA LEU A 44 11.61 -5.26 12.81
C LEU A 44 10.62 -5.99 13.72
N GLY A 45 10.55 -7.30 13.63
CA GLY A 45 9.59 -8.13 14.35
C GLY A 45 8.14 -7.95 13.89
N LEU A 46 7.91 -7.36 12.70
CA LEU A 46 6.58 -7.00 12.22
C LEU A 46 5.69 -8.21 12.02
N ILE A 47 6.17 -9.24 11.32
CA ILE A 47 5.38 -10.47 11.07
C ILE A 47 5.00 -11.14 12.37
N ARG A 48 5.92 -11.23 13.32
CA ARG A 48 5.66 -11.77 14.65
C ARG A 48 4.63 -10.94 15.43
N ASP A 49 4.72 -9.61 15.37
CA ASP A 49 3.76 -8.73 16.05
C ASP A 49 2.36 -8.86 15.44
N ILE A 50 2.25 -8.95 14.13
CA ILE A 50 0.99 -9.23 13.44
C ILE A 50 0.44 -10.59 13.87
N ALA A 51 1.25 -11.66 13.81
CA ALA A 51 0.81 -13.01 14.13
C ALA A 51 0.28 -13.15 15.57
N ARG A 52 0.88 -12.43 16.53
CA ARG A 52 0.43 -12.40 17.92
C ARG A 52 -0.93 -11.71 18.12
N ARG A 53 -1.35 -10.89 17.17
CA ARG A 53 -2.62 -10.17 17.20
C ARG A 53 -3.73 -10.91 16.46
N LEU A 54 -3.37 -11.92 15.66
CA LEU A 54 -4.33 -12.76 14.96
C LEU A 54 -4.85 -13.84 15.93
N ASP A 55 -6.16 -14.04 15.91
CA ASP A 55 -6.76 -15.14 16.66
C ASP A 55 -6.64 -16.44 15.84
N ASP A 56 -5.93 -17.40 16.38
CA ASP A 56 -5.79 -18.73 15.81
C ASP A 56 -6.71 -19.71 16.54
N GLY A 57 -7.98 -19.74 16.13
CA GLY A 57 -8.99 -20.63 16.74
C GLY A 57 -8.77 -22.13 16.51
N ARG A 58 -7.63 -22.55 15.94
CA ARG A 58 -7.31 -23.96 15.68
C ARG A 58 -6.90 -24.67 16.96
N GLN A 59 -7.17 -25.97 17.03
CA GLN A 59 -6.72 -26.81 18.16
C GLN A 59 -5.20 -26.98 18.14
N LEU A 60 -4.49 -26.40 19.11
CA LEU A 60 -3.02 -26.36 19.17
C LEU A 60 -2.36 -27.72 18.94
N GLY A 61 -2.90 -28.80 19.54
CA GLY A 61 -2.34 -30.16 19.36
C GLY A 61 -2.48 -30.76 17.97
N LYS A 62 -3.21 -30.11 17.06
CA LYS A 62 -3.38 -30.50 15.65
C LYS A 62 -2.76 -29.53 14.66
N VAL A 63 -2.10 -28.49 15.15
CA VAL A 63 -1.49 -27.46 14.30
C VAL A 63 -0.07 -27.91 13.92
N ARG A 64 0.12 -28.27 12.66
CA ARG A 64 1.45 -28.55 12.10
C ARG A 64 2.19 -27.24 11.76
N HIS A 65 1.48 -26.27 11.21
CA HIS A 65 2.04 -24.98 10.77
C HIS A 65 1.45 -23.85 11.60
N GLY A 66 2.26 -23.19 12.44
CA GLY A 66 1.85 -22.09 13.29
C GLY A 66 1.48 -20.83 12.48
N CYS A 67 0.67 -19.97 13.08
CA CYS A 67 0.20 -18.72 12.45
C CYS A 67 1.35 -17.84 11.98
N GLU A 68 2.37 -17.61 12.81
CA GLU A 68 3.54 -16.81 12.48
C GLU A 68 4.30 -17.37 11.25
N MET A 69 4.49 -18.71 11.21
CA MET A 69 5.18 -19.35 10.11
C MET A 69 4.40 -19.23 8.79
N MET A 70 3.08 -19.48 8.82
CA MET A 70 2.23 -19.33 7.62
C MET A 70 2.19 -17.90 7.11
N LEU A 71 2.08 -16.93 8.03
CA LEU A 71 2.12 -15.51 7.68
C LEU A 71 3.48 -15.15 7.06
N ARG A 72 4.58 -15.62 7.65
CA ARG A 72 5.93 -15.38 7.13
C ARG A 72 6.12 -16.04 5.77
N GLN A 73 5.68 -17.29 5.60
CA GLN A 73 5.70 -17.99 4.30
C GLN A 73 4.98 -17.14 3.23
N ARG A 74 3.78 -16.64 3.53
CA ARG A 74 2.99 -15.87 2.58
C ARG A 74 3.63 -14.52 2.25
N VAL A 75 4.12 -13.79 3.25
CA VAL A 75 4.78 -12.48 3.06
C VAL A 75 6.08 -12.64 2.27
N MET A 76 6.89 -13.65 2.57
CA MET A 76 8.14 -13.90 1.84
C MET A 76 7.87 -14.30 0.38
N ALA A 77 6.85 -15.11 0.10
CA ALA A 77 6.44 -15.44 -1.26
C ALA A 77 6.04 -14.16 -2.04
N LEU A 78 5.23 -13.28 -1.46
CA LEU A 78 4.85 -12.00 -2.07
C LEU A 78 6.06 -11.09 -2.35
N ILE A 79 7.02 -11.02 -1.43
CA ILE A 79 8.26 -10.25 -1.60
C ILE A 79 9.09 -10.80 -2.77
N ALA A 80 9.11 -12.13 -2.96
CA ALA A 80 9.79 -12.77 -4.08
C ALA A 80 9.03 -12.65 -5.42
N GLY A 81 7.82 -12.09 -5.42
CA GLY A 81 6.98 -11.94 -6.63
C GLY A 81 6.02 -13.11 -6.90
N TRP A 82 5.90 -14.04 -5.96
CA TRP A 82 4.97 -15.19 -6.04
C TRP A 82 3.61 -14.78 -5.46
N GLU A 83 2.78 -14.15 -6.29
CA GLU A 83 1.48 -13.61 -5.87
C GLU A 83 0.41 -14.69 -5.79
N ASP A 84 0.45 -15.70 -6.66
CA ASP A 84 -0.55 -16.77 -6.69
C ASP A 84 -0.35 -17.72 -5.50
N LEU A 85 -1.44 -17.99 -4.80
CA LEU A 85 -1.43 -18.92 -3.68
C LEU A 85 -1.09 -20.37 -4.12
N ASN A 86 -1.38 -20.72 -5.37
CA ASN A 86 -1.06 -22.04 -5.92
C ASN A 86 0.45 -22.29 -5.98
N ASP A 87 1.27 -21.24 -6.12
CA ASP A 87 2.74 -21.35 -6.14
C ASP A 87 3.27 -21.95 -4.84
N ALA A 88 2.56 -21.76 -3.74
CA ALA A 88 2.91 -22.36 -2.45
C ALA A 88 3.03 -23.89 -2.51
N GLN A 89 2.38 -24.53 -3.47
CA GLN A 89 2.50 -26.00 -3.63
C GLN A 89 3.91 -26.42 -4.07
N LEU A 90 4.60 -25.60 -4.84
CA LEU A 90 5.98 -25.83 -5.26
C LEU A 90 6.97 -25.25 -4.24
N LEU A 91 6.73 -24.00 -3.83
CA LEU A 91 7.61 -23.25 -2.92
C LEU A 91 7.75 -23.91 -1.54
N ARG A 92 6.78 -24.75 -1.12
CA ARG A 92 6.86 -25.44 0.18
C ARG A 92 8.08 -26.34 0.32
N HIS A 93 8.65 -26.79 -0.77
CA HIS A 93 9.83 -27.67 -0.83
C HIS A 93 11.11 -26.87 -1.10
N ASP A 94 11.03 -25.57 -1.37
CA ASP A 94 12.18 -24.73 -1.65
C ASP A 94 12.97 -24.44 -0.36
N PRO A 95 14.28 -24.73 -0.32
CA PRO A 95 15.08 -24.62 0.90
C PRO A 95 15.22 -23.16 1.37
N VAL A 96 15.24 -22.17 0.47
CA VAL A 96 15.35 -20.76 0.87
C VAL A 96 14.04 -20.27 1.45
N HIS A 97 12.89 -20.67 0.87
CA HIS A 97 11.58 -20.37 1.43
C HIS A 97 11.37 -21.02 2.80
N GLN A 98 11.82 -22.26 2.99
CA GLN A 98 11.80 -22.93 4.30
C GLN A 98 12.61 -22.14 5.33
N VAL A 99 13.86 -21.80 5.03
CA VAL A 99 14.74 -21.01 5.90
C VAL A 99 14.12 -19.63 6.17
N ALA A 100 13.60 -18.95 5.15
CA ALA A 100 12.99 -17.65 5.28
C ALA A 100 11.74 -17.68 6.17
N ALA A 101 10.93 -18.73 6.09
CA ALA A 101 9.77 -18.95 6.96
C ALA A 101 10.13 -19.42 8.38
N GLY A 102 11.37 -19.90 8.58
CA GLY A 102 11.84 -20.45 9.86
C GLY A 102 11.36 -21.88 10.10
N ALA A 103 11.32 -22.69 9.06
CA ALA A 103 10.93 -24.10 9.10
C ALA A 103 12.08 -25.01 8.70
N ASP A 104 12.13 -26.19 9.33
CA ASP A 104 13.08 -27.26 9.03
C ASP A 104 12.45 -28.37 8.17
N GLU A 105 11.16 -28.23 7.85
CA GLU A 105 10.34 -29.17 7.08
C GLU A 105 9.60 -28.44 5.97
N ASP A 106 8.81 -29.23 5.20
CA ASP A 106 7.88 -28.69 4.21
C ASP A 106 6.97 -27.63 4.79
N LEU A 107 6.85 -26.51 4.10
CA LEU A 107 5.94 -25.43 4.45
C LEU A 107 4.47 -25.81 4.23
N ALA A 108 3.57 -24.93 4.63
CA ALA A 108 2.14 -25.12 4.44
C ALA A 108 1.79 -25.22 2.95
N SER A 109 0.90 -26.15 2.62
CA SER A 109 0.39 -26.30 1.25
C SER A 109 -0.53 -25.14 0.86
N ALA A 110 -0.74 -24.94 -0.46
CA ALA A 110 -1.68 -23.95 -0.99
C ALA A 110 -3.07 -24.04 -0.32
N ALA A 111 -3.60 -25.26 -0.16
CA ALA A 111 -4.89 -25.47 0.51
C ALA A 111 -4.88 -25.06 2.00
N THR A 112 -3.76 -25.20 2.68
CA THR A 112 -3.62 -24.79 4.09
C THR A 112 -3.56 -23.27 4.20
N LEU A 113 -2.78 -22.61 3.34
CA LEU A 113 -2.73 -21.16 3.28
C LEU A 113 -4.08 -20.55 2.85
N CYS A 114 -4.77 -21.16 1.89
CA CYS A 114 -6.11 -20.73 1.47
C CYS A 114 -7.09 -20.74 2.66
N ARG A 115 -7.10 -21.81 3.46
CA ARG A 115 -7.92 -21.84 4.68
C ARG A 115 -7.49 -20.81 5.71
N PHE A 116 -6.20 -20.57 5.85
CA PHE A 116 -5.66 -19.54 6.74
C PHE A 116 -6.10 -18.13 6.33
N GLU A 117 -5.95 -17.78 5.05
CA GLU A 117 -6.35 -16.46 4.54
C GLU A 117 -7.87 -16.27 4.60
N ASN A 118 -8.65 -17.25 4.15
CA ASN A 118 -10.13 -17.17 4.16
C ASN A 118 -10.73 -17.25 5.57
N GLY A 119 -10.01 -17.77 6.54
CA GLY A 119 -10.41 -17.78 7.95
C GLY A 119 -10.20 -16.44 8.66
N GLN A 120 -9.55 -15.46 8.03
CA GLN A 120 -9.30 -14.18 8.68
C GLN A 120 -10.55 -13.32 8.73
N THR A 121 -10.72 -12.62 9.85
CA THR A 121 -11.88 -11.78 10.14
C THR A 121 -11.58 -10.30 9.91
N ARG A 122 -12.60 -9.44 10.09
CA ARG A 122 -12.40 -7.98 10.09
C ARG A 122 -11.54 -7.52 11.24
N GLU A 123 -11.64 -8.18 12.37
CA GLU A 123 -10.81 -7.94 13.56
C GLU A 123 -9.34 -8.26 13.26
N ALA A 124 -9.06 -9.34 12.53
CA ALA A 124 -7.73 -9.67 12.06
C ALA A 124 -7.18 -8.59 11.12
N ALA A 125 -7.96 -8.14 10.14
CA ALA A 125 -7.56 -7.05 9.24
C ALA A 125 -7.30 -5.73 10.01
N TRP A 126 -8.10 -5.44 11.04
CA TRP A 126 -7.87 -4.32 11.94
C TRP A 126 -6.57 -4.47 12.72
N ALA A 127 -6.31 -5.66 13.27
CA ALA A 127 -5.09 -5.96 14.03
C ALA A 127 -3.82 -5.76 13.19
N VAL A 128 -3.84 -6.10 11.90
CA VAL A 128 -2.74 -5.82 10.96
C VAL A 128 -2.49 -4.32 10.85
N ASN A 129 -3.54 -3.51 10.63
CA ASN A 129 -3.39 -2.06 10.55
C ASN A 129 -2.88 -1.45 11.87
N VAL A 130 -3.32 -1.97 13.02
CA VAL A 130 -2.77 -1.55 14.32
C VAL A 130 -1.28 -1.86 14.41
N ALA A 131 -0.83 -3.06 13.99
CA ALA A 131 0.58 -3.42 14.01
C ALA A 131 1.42 -2.49 13.13
N LEU A 132 0.94 -2.10 11.94
CA LEU A 132 1.62 -1.14 11.05
C LEU A 132 1.81 0.22 11.74
N VAL A 133 0.78 0.75 12.39
CA VAL A 133 0.86 2.03 13.11
C VAL A 133 1.80 1.95 14.32
N GLU A 134 1.76 0.85 15.09
CA GLU A 134 2.67 0.66 16.21
C GLU A 134 4.13 0.54 15.75
N GLN A 135 4.36 -0.18 14.66
CA GLN A 135 5.68 -0.29 14.05
C GLN A 135 6.20 1.07 13.57
N PHE A 136 5.32 1.87 12.94
CA PHE A 136 5.63 3.25 12.55
C PHE A 136 6.05 4.09 13.76
N ILE A 137 5.31 4.03 14.85
CA ILE A 137 5.64 4.76 16.07
C ILE A 137 6.98 4.28 16.65
N ALA A 138 7.18 2.97 16.72
CA ALA A 138 8.40 2.37 17.27
C ALA A 138 9.66 2.67 16.42
N SER A 139 9.52 2.91 15.11
CA SER A 139 10.63 3.25 14.22
C SER A 139 11.23 4.64 14.47
N HIS A 140 10.54 5.48 15.23
CA HIS A 140 10.99 6.85 15.51
C HIS A 140 11.63 6.96 16.88
N GLN A 141 12.92 7.28 16.93
CA GLN A 141 13.65 7.54 18.19
C GLN A 141 13.17 8.81 18.90
N LYS A 142 12.66 9.78 18.15
CA LYS A 142 12.16 11.08 18.65
C LYS A 142 10.84 11.42 17.98
N ALA A 143 10.00 12.17 18.69
CA ALA A 143 8.76 12.69 18.13
C ALA A 143 9.06 13.56 16.88
N PRO A 144 8.49 13.22 15.71
CA PRO A 144 8.66 14.03 14.51
C PRO A 144 7.94 15.38 14.68
N PRO A 145 8.47 16.49 14.16
CA PRO A 145 7.83 17.80 14.28
C PRO A 145 6.53 17.87 13.48
N VAL A 146 6.46 17.20 12.36
CA VAL A 146 5.32 17.17 11.43
C VAL A 146 5.13 15.76 10.88
N LEU A 147 3.89 15.31 10.79
CA LEU A 147 3.47 14.10 10.08
C LEU A 147 2.53 14.49 8.95
N VAL A 148 2.83 14.08 7.74
CA VAL A 148 1.94 14.20 6.58
C VAL A 148 1.31 12.84 6.34
N LEU A 149 -0.01 12.75 6.53
CA LEU A 149 -0.79 11.55 6.30
C LEU A 149 -1.41 11.64 4.90
N ASP A 150 -0.88 10.84 3.99
CA ASP A 150 -1.32 10.76 2.60
C ASP A 150 -2.42 9.74 2.45
N PHE A 151 -3.61 10.22 2.15
CA PHE A 151 -4.77 9.38 1.87
C PHE A 151 -4.94 9.21 0.37
N ASP A 152 -4.98 7.98 -0.07
CA ASP A 152 -5.20 7.62 -1.46
C ASP A 152 -6.19 6.45 -1.59
N ALA A 153 -7.04 6.54 -2.60
CA ALA A 153 -7.96 5.48 -2.99
C ALA A 153 -7.63 5.08 -4.42
N THR A 154 -7.11 3.89 -4.59
CA THR A 154 -6.76 3.36 -5.91
C THR A 154 -7.61 2.15 -6.25
N ASP A 155 -7.67 1.78 -7.52
CA ASP A 155 -8.31 0.55 -7.93
C ASP A 155 -7.38 -0.66 -7.72
N THR A 156 -8.03 -1.79 -7.43
CA THR A 156 -7.39 -3.10 -7.51
C THR A 156 -8.24 -3.94 -8.46
N PRO A 157 -7.83 -4.06 -9.74
CA PRO A 157 -8.57 -4.81 -10.73
C PRO A 157 -8.77 -6.27 -10.30
N VAL A 158 -9.95 -6.80 -10.58
CA VAL A 158 -10.30 -8.18 -10.22
C VAL A 158 -10.67 -8.95 -11.48
N HIS A 159 -9.92 -10.01 -11.70
CA HIS A 159 -10.22 -11.00 -12.72
C HIS A 159 -11.14 -12.09 -12.14
N GLY A 160 -12.15 -12.51 -12.89
CA GLY A 160 -13.13 -13.50 -12.40
C GLY A 160 -14.30 -12.91 -11.61
N LYS A 161 -15.01 -13.72 -10.83
CA LYS A 161 -16.29 -13.38 -10.17
C LYS A 161 -16.16 -13.23 -8.65
N GLN A 162 -15.09 -12.60 -8.16
CA GLN A 162 -14.89 -12.42 -6.72
C GLN A 162 -16.02 -11.60 -6.09
N GLU A 163 -16.53 -12.04 -4.95
CA GLU A 163 -17.57 -11.35 -4.20
C GLU A 163 -17.08 -9.98 -3.73
N GLY A 164 -17.97 -8.98 -3.81
CA GLY A 164 -17.66 -7.61 -3.37
C GLY A 164 -16.92 -6.74 -4.41
N ARG A 165 -16.56 -7.29 -5.58
CA ARG A 165 -16.13 -6.48 -6.72
C ARG A 165 -17.33 -5.78 -7.38
N PHE A 166 -17.11 -4.56 -7.83
CA PHE A 166 -18.09 -3.82 -8.63
C PHE A 166 -17.41 -3.16 -9.83
N PHE A 167 -18.18 -2.83 -10.85
CA PHE A 167 -17.67 -2.01 -11.95
C PHE A 167 -17.48 -0.56 -11.48
N HIS A 168 -16.33 0.02 -11.78
CA HIS A 168 -16.01 1.40 -11.43
C HIS A 168 -15.81 2.24 -12.69
N GLY A 169 -16.73 3.17 -12.97
CA GLY A 169 -16.76 3.92 -14.22
C GLY A 169 -15.54 4.82 -14.49
N TYR A 170 -14.82 5.26 -13.45
CA TYR A 170 -13.60 6.05 -13.63
C TYR A 170 -12.42 5.19 -14.08
N TYR A 171 -12.30 3.95 -13.55
CA TYR A 171 -11.23 3.02 -13.89
C TYR A 171 -11.59 2.07 -15.03
N ASP A 172 -12.84 2.09 -15.48
CA ASP A 172 -13.39 1.25 -16.56
C ASP A 172 -13.13 -0.26 -16.36
N CYS A 173 -13.21 -0.72 -15.13
CA CYS A 173 -12.99 -2.13 -14.79
C CYS A 173 -13.80 -2.57 -13.57
N HIS A 174 -13.92 -3.90 -13.40
CA HIS A 174 -14.38 -4.48 -12.14
C HIS A 174 -13.19 -4.53 -11.17
N CYS A 175 -13.34 -3.89 -10.02
CA CYS A 175 -12.27 -3.76 -9.06
C CYS A 175 -12.78 -3.68 -7.62
N PHE A 176 -11.85 -3.74 -6.66
CA PHE A 176 -12.00 -3.16 -5.34
C PHE A 176 -11.45 -1.73 -5.34
N LEU A 177 -11.78 -0.95 -4.32
CA LEU A 177 -11.28 0.41 -4.11
C LEU A 177 -10.67 0.53 -2.71
N PRO A 178 -9.51 -0.09 -2.47
CA PRO A 178 -8.82 0.05 -1.19
C PRO A 178 -8.49 1.50 -0.88
N LEU A 179 -8.46 1.82 0.41
CA LEU A 179 -7.96 3.08 0.94
C LEU A 179 -6.62 2.82 1.61
N TYR A 180 -5.60 3.48 1.14
CA TYR A 180 -4.28 3.48 1.73
C TYR A 180 -4.01 4.78 2.47
N VAL A 181 -3.25 4.68 3.56
CA VAL A 181 -2.70 5.85 4.24
C VAL A 181 -1.21 5.63 4.44
N PHE A 182 -0.43 6.55 3.91
CA PHE A 182 1.02 6.58 4.06
C PHE A 182 1.46 7.77 4.91
N CYS A 183 2.62 7.64 5.52
CA CYS A 183 3.40 8.77 6.06
C CYS A 183 4.83 8.65 5.53
N GLY A 184 5.19 9.50 4.57
CA GLY A 184 6.39 9.27 3.76
C GLY A 184 6.28 7.95 3.02
N ASP A 185 7.30 7.09 3.15
CA ASP A 185 7.34 5.77 2.51
C ASP A 185 6.74 4.65 3.39
N GLN A 186 6.20 4.98 4.56
CA GLN A 186 5.67 3.98 5.49
C GLN A 186 4.15 3.86 5.37
N LEU A 187 3.68 2.65 5.11
CA LEU A 187 2.25 2.31 5.09
C LEU A 187 1.71 2.24 6.52
N LEU A 188 0.67 3.01 6.81
CA LEU A 188 -0.03 3.01 8.10
C LEU A 188 -1.35 2.26 8.05
N VAL A 189 -2.05 2.36 6.93
CA VAL A 189 -3.37 1.73 6.76
C VAL A 189 -3.50 1.18 5.34
N ALA A 190 -3.95 -0.07 5.24
CA ALA A 190 -4.47 -0.69 4.03
C ALA A 190 -5.89 -1.20 4.34
N TYR A 191 -6.89 -0.56 3.77
CA TYR A 191 -8.30 -0.89 4.05
C TYR A 191 -9.04 -1.26 2.77
N LEU A 192 -9.28 -2.56 2.58
CA LEU A 192 -9.99 -3.09 1.42
C LEU A 192 -11.46 -2.65 1.44
N ARG A 193 -11.95 -2.15 0.31
CA ARG A 193 -13.32 -1.64 0.15
C ARG A 193 -13.91 -2.05 -1.19
N ARG A 194 -15.22 -2.15 -1.23
CA ARG A 194 -15.96 -2.28 -2.50
C ARG A 194 -15.74 -1.02 -3.34
N SER A 195 -15.75 -1.15 -4.66
CA SER A 195 -15.54 0.00 -5.55
C SER A 195 -16.80 0.85 -5.83
N ASN A 196 -17.98 0.38 -5.44
CA ASN A 196 -19.24 1.11 -5.60
C ASN A 196 -19.53 2.12 -4.48
N ILE A 197 -18.49 2.72 -3.92
CA ILE A 197 -18.57 3.71 -2.83
C ILE A 197 -17.79 4.98 -3.18
N ASP A 198 -18.12 6.07 -2.50
CA ASP A 198 -17.34 7.32 -2.60
C ASP A 198 -15.89 7.11 -2.13
N ALA A 199 -14.92 7.69 -2.85
CA ALA A 199 -13.49 7.58 -2.52
C ALA A 199 -13.17 8.03 -1.09
N ALA A 200 -13.84 9.09 -0.59
CA ALA A 200 -13.67 9.59 0.77
C ALA A 200 -14.43 8.78 1.85
N ARG A 201 -15.20 7.77 1.44
CA ARG A 201 -15.90 6.92 2.42
C ARG A 201 -14.91 6.29 3.40
N HIS A 202 -15.20 6.32 4.68
CA HIS A 202 -14.38 5.88 5.81
C HIS A 202 -13.14 6.74 6.12
N ALA A 203 -12.71 7.67 5.25
CA ALA A 203 -11.52 8.49 5.47
C ALA A 203 -11.57 9.27 6.78
N ALA A 204 -12.72 9.87 7.13
CA ALA A 204 -12.88 10.62 8.37
C ALA A 204 -12.71 9.75 9.62
N ALA A 205 -13.24 8.51 9.62
CA ALA A 205 -13.08 7.58 10.73
C ALA A 205 -11.63 7.14 10.89
N ILE A 206 -10.98 6.77 9.78
CA ILE A 206 -9.56 6.36 9.76
C ILE A 206 -8.66 7.51 10.22
N LEU A 207 -8.87 8.72 9.69
CA LEU A 207 -8.10 9.91 10.11
C LEU A 207 -8.25 10.17 11.61
N LYS A 208 -9.47 10.10 12.14
CA LYS A 208 -9.73 10.26 13.58
C LYS A 208 -8.96 9.25 14.42
N LEU A 209 -8.97 7.99 14.04
CA LEU A 209 -8.26 6.91 14.75
C LEU A 209 -6.74 7.13 14.73
N LEU A 210 -6.19 7.44 13.55
CA LEU A 210 -4.77 7.74 13.39
C LEU A 210 -4.35 8.95 14.21
N VAL A 211 -5.06 10.07 14.10
CA VAL A 211 -4.77 11.30 14.86
C VAL A 211 -4.81 11.03 16.36
N THR A 212 -5.82 10.30 16.83
CA THR A 212 -5.95 9.94 18.26
C THR A 212 -4.77 9.11 18.72
N ARG A 213 -4.36 8.09 17.93
CA ARG A 213 -3.25 7.22 18.32
C ARG A 213 -1.89 7.94 18.25
N LEU A 214 -1.66 8.72 17.18
CA LEU A 214 -0.42 9.47 16.99
C LEU A 214 -0.23 10.56 18.05
N ARG A 215 -1.29 11.28 18.42
CA ARG A 215 -1.23 12.29 19.49
C ARG A 215 -1.01 11.69 20.88
N ARG A 216 -1.47 10.46 21.10
CA ARG A 216 -1.13 9.74 22.34
C ARG A 216 0.37 9.45 22.44
N ALA A 217 1.02 9.12 21.32
CA ALA A 217 2.45 8.92 21.28
C ALA A 217 3.23 10.26 21.26
N TRP A 218 2.76 11.23 20.50
CA TRP A 218 3.44 12.51 20.24
C TRP A 218 2.48 13.69 20.31
N PRO A 219 2.17 14.21 21.52
CA PRO A 219 1.11 15.22 21.74
C PRO A 219 1.35 16.56 21.01
N ARG A 220 2.62 16.89 20.71
CA ARG A 220 3.01 18.17 20.11
C ARG A 220 3.28 18.10 18.61
N THR A 221 3.23 16.93 18.01
CA THR A 221 3.48 16.72 16.58
C THR A 221 2.35 17.34 15.76
N LYS A 222 2.70 18.16 14.80
CA LYS A 222 1.74 18.71 13.84
C LYS A 222 1.33 17.62 12.86
N ILE A 223 0.03 17.46 12.62
CA ILE A 223 -0.50 16.48 11.68
C ILE A 223 -1.13 17.21 10.50
N VAL A 224 -0.75 16.79 9.30
CA VAL A 224 -1.27 17.29 8.03
C VAL A 224 -1.98 16.15 7.31
N PHE A 225 -3.24 16.34 7.00
CA PHE A 225 -4.01 15.47 6.11
C PHE A 225 -3.78 15.90 4.67
N ARG A 226 -3.23 15.02 3.84
CA ARG A 226 -3.02 15.25 2.41
C ARG A 226 -3.82 14.24 1.60
N ALA A 227 -4.49 14.71 0.55
CA ALA A 227 -5.28 13.84 -0.33
C ALA A 227 -5.59 14.52 -1.66
N ASP A 228 -6.06 13.75 -2.62
CA ASP A 228 -6.56 14.25 -3.89
C ASP A 228 -7.96 14.89 -3.79
N SER A 229 -8.54 15.29 -4.92
CA SER A 229 -9.85 15.94 -4.97
C SER A 229 -11.02 15.01 -4.61
N GLY A 230 -10.83 13.69 -4.67
CA GLY A 230 -11.79 12.70 -4.24
C GLY A 230 -12.12 12.78 -2.76
N PHE A 231 -11.21 13.34 -1.96
CA PHE A 231 -11.35 13.48 -0.51
C PHE A 231 -11.81 14.89 -0.06
N CYS A 232 -12.03 15.81 -0.98
CA CYS A 232 -12.48 17.18 -0.66
C CYS A 232 -13.94 17.18 -0.20
N ARG A 233 -14.18 16.87 1.07
CA ARG A 233 -15.50 16.82 1.69
C ARG A 233 -15.60 17.77 2.87
N ASP A 234 -16.60 18.66 2.87
CA ASP A 234 -16.77 19.68 3.92
C ASP A 234 -16.76 19.11 5.34
N LEU A 235 -17.41 17.97 5.56
CA LEU A 235 -17.43 17.32 6.88
C LEU A 235 -16.04 16.89 7.35
N LEU A 236 -15.20 16.39 6.44
CA LEU A 236 -13.83 15.97 6.73
C LEU A 236 -12.95 17.18 7.05
N LEU A 237 -13.00 18.21 6.21
CA LEU A 237 -12.26 19.46 6.41
C LEU A 237 -12.70 20.19 7.69
N ASN A 238 -13.99 20.25 7.99
CA ASN A 238 -14.50 20.81 9.24
C ASN A 238 -14.04 20.01 10.47
N TRP A 239 -13.90 18.69 10.35
CA TRP A 239 -13.33 17.89 11.44
C TRP A 239 -11.85 18.25 11.65
N CYS A 240 -11.08 18.39 10.58
CA CYS A 240 -9.67 18.82 10.65
C CYS A 240 -9.54 20.17 11.34
N ASP A 241 -10.33 21.18 10.95
CA ASP A 241 -10.33 22.52 11.55
C ASP A 241 -10.61 22.48 13.07
N ARG A 242 -11.60 21.68 13.48
CA ARG A 242 -11.97 21.58 14.89
C ARG A 242 -10.97 20.81 15.75
N ASN A 243 -10.12 20.00 15.12
CA ASN A 243 -9.16 19.13 15.81
C ASN A 243 -7.70 19.53 15.56
N ASP A 244 -7.45 20.77 15.12
CA ASP A 244 -6.10 21.27 14.80
C ASP A 244 -5.28 20.29 13.93
N VAL A 245 -5.92 19.74 12.92
CA VAL A 245 -5.27 18.96 11.86
C VAL A 245 -5.15 19.87 10.64
N LYS A 246 -3.93 20.12 10.19
CA LYS A 246 -3.71 20.86 8.95
C LYS A 246 -4.09 19.98 7.77
N TYR A 247 -4.43 20.62 6.64
CA TYR A 247 -4.73 19.83 5.44
C TYR A 247 -4.25 20.52 4.16
N VAL A 248 -3.94 19.67 3.17
CA VAL A 248 -3.62 20.05 1.80
C VAL A 248 -4.38 19.07 0.90
N VAL A 249 -5.54 19.47 0.41
CA VAL A 249 -6.44 18.58 -0.32
C VAL A 249 -6.73 19.16 -1.70
N GLY A 250 -6.64 18.31 -2.73
CA GLY A 250 -7.06 18.68 -4.07
C GLY A 250 -8.52 19.11 -4.09
N ILE A 251 -8.87 20.03 -4.99
CA ILE A 251 -10.27 20.37 -5.28
C ILE A 251 -10.52 20.25 -6.78
N ALA A 252 -11.61 19.61 -7.16
CA ALA A 252 -11.99 19.42 -8.55
C ALA A 252 -12.26 20.78 -9.23
N ARG A 253 -11.77 20.92 -10.45
CA ARG A 253 -11.97 22.11 -11.28
C ARG A 253 -13.46 22.37 -11.48
N ASN A 254 -13.86 23.63 -11.38
CA ASN A 254 -15.18 24.12 -11.76
C ASN A 254 -15.05 25.54 -12.34
N GLU A 255 -16.10 26.05 -12.94
CA GLU A 255 -16.10 27.36 -13.63
C GLU A 255 -15.66 28.51 -12.72
N ARG A 256 -16.13 28.54 -11.47
CA ARG A 256 -15.75 29.61 -10.51
C ARG A 256 -14.25 29.59 -10.20
N LEU A 257 -13.67 28.40 -9.94
CA LEU A 257 -12.23 28.28 -9.71
C LEU A 257 -11.40 28.63 -10.96
N LEU A 258 -11.90 28.27 -12.13
CA LEU A 258 -11.24 28.64 -13.38
C LEU A 258 -11.31 30.14 -13.63
N ALA A 259 -12.41 30.80 -13.32
CA ALA A 259 -12.53 32.25 -13.41
C ALA A 259 -11.56 32.98 -12.45
N GLU A 260 -11.44 32.54 -11.20
CA GLU A 260 -10.47 33.10 -10.24
C GLU A 260 -9.01 32.94 -10.71
N ALA A 261 -8.69 31.88 -11.44
CA ALA A 261 -7.34 31.63 -11.94
C ALA A 261 -7.10 32.18 -13.38
N ALA A 262 -8.09 32.77 -14.03
CA ALA A 262 -8.02 33.11 -15.47
C ALA A 262 -6.84 34.02 -15.82
N GLU A 263 -6.66 35.13 -15.10
CA GLU A 263 -5.55 36.05 -15.35
C GLU A 263 -4.18 35.41 -15.08
N LEU A 264 -4.10 34.60 -14.04
CA LEU A 264 -2.88 33.87 -13.72
C LEU A 264 -2.52 32.84 -14.82
N MET A 265 -3.52 32.15 -15.36
CA MET A 265 -3.36 31.22 -16.49
C MET A 265 -2.90 31.94 -17.76
N LYS A 266 -3.45 33.12 -18.04
CA LYS A 266 -3.03 33.97 -19.16
C LYS A 266 -1.57 34.41 -18.99
N ALA A 267 -1.18 34.86 -17.83
CA ALA A 267 0.21 35.21 -17.53
C ALA A 267 1.17 34.02 -17.65
N ALA A 268 0.78 32.84 -17.19
CA ALA A 268 1.59 31.64 -17.32
C ALA A 268 1.80 31.25 -18.81
N LYS A 269 0.76 31.38 -19.64
CA LYS A 269 0.83 31.16 -21.07
C LYS A 269 1.75 32.18 -21.74
N GLN A 270 1.59 33.45 -21.47
CA GLN A 270 2.42 34.53 -22.05
C GLN A 270 3.92 34.30 -21.73
N ARG A 271 4.26 33.93 -20.48
CA ARG A 271 5.63 33.61 -20.12
C ARG A 271 6.15 32.38 -20.85
N TYR A 272 5.32 31.36 -21.00
CA TYR A 272 5.69 30.18 -21.80
C TYR A 272 5.96 30.52 -23.26
N ASP A 273 5.10 31.36 -23.86
CA ASP A 273 5.25 31.76 -25.27
C ASP A 273 6.56 32.51 -25.53
N GLN A 274 7.05 33.27 -24.55
CA GLN A 274 8.32 34.00 -24.60
C GLN A 274 9.55 33.10 -24.47
N ILE A 275 9.55 32.18 -23.50
CA ILE A 275 10.74 31.41 -23.13
C ILE A 275 10.66 29.93 -23.55
N LYS A 276 9.51 29.45 -23.99
CA LYS A 276 9.25 28.04 -24.39
C LYS A 276 9.64 27.01 -23.35
N GLN A 277 9.65 27.42 -22.08
CA GLN A 277 9.90 26.53 -20.92
C GLN A 277 8.66 26.50 -20.05
N LYS A 278 8.40 25.34 -19.44
CA LYS A 278 7.28 25.13 -18.52
C LYS A 278 7.19 26.22 -17.46
N GLN A 279 6.03 26.87 -17.38
CA GLN A 279 5.74 27.92 -16.41
C GLN A 279 4.81 27.42 -15.32
N ARG A 280 5.05 27.89 -14.10
CA ARG A 280 4.20 27.66 -12.93
C ARG A 280 4.05 28.96 -12.17
N LEU A 281 2.83 29.43 -12.05
CA LEU A 281 2.48 30.59 -11.24
C LEU A 281 1.48 30.15 -10.19
N PHE A 282 1.49 30.83 -9.04
CA PHE A 282 0.63 30.52 -7.92
C PHE A 282 -0.10 31.77 -7.45
N THR A 283 -1.34 31.60 -7.03
CA THR A 283 -2.12 32.58 -6.29
C THR A 283 -2.94 31.90 -5.22
N ALA A 284 -3.40 32.67 -4.24
CA ALA A 284 -4.29 32.18 -3.20
C ALA A 284 -5.47 33.13 -3.06
N PHE A 285 -6.64 32.58 -2.80
CA PHE A 285 -7.89 33.35 -2.62
C PHE A 285 -8.84 32.61 -1.70
N ASP A 286 -9.78 33.35 -1.15
CA ASP A 286 -10.88 32.84 -0.34
C ASP A 286 -11.95 32.20 -1.22
N TYR A 287 -12.35 30.98 -0.91
CA TYR A 287 -13.34 30.24 -1.68
C TYR A 287 -14.29 29.44 -0.78
N ALA A 288 -15.53 29.39 -1.17
CA ALA A 288 -16.53 28.47 -0.61
C ALA A 288 -17.28 27.77 -1.74
N ALA A 289 -17.24 26.44 -1.77
CA ALA A 289 -18.14 25.67 -2.61
C ALA A 289 -19.59 25.77 -2.09
N GLY A 290 -20.60 25.60 -2.94
CA GLY A 290 -21.99 25.86 -2.59
C GLY A 290 -22.54 25.12 -1.37
N LYS A 291 -21.94 24.00 -0.99
CA LYS A 291 -22.33 23.20 0.19
C LYS A 291 -21.37 23.35 1.37
N TRP A 292 -20.32 24.16 1.27
CA TRP A 292 -19.38 24.37 2.37
C TRP A 292 -19.95 25.32 3.41
N ARG A 293 -19.75 24.99 4.66
CA ARG A 293 -20.18 25.79 5.81
C ARG A 293 -19.24 26.94 6.13
N ARG A 294 -18.02 26.95 5.53
CA ARG A 294 -16.98 27.93 5.80
C ARG A 294 -16.25 28.32 4.52
N ILE A 295 -15.79 29.55 4.48
CA ILE A 295 -14.81 30.02 3.50
C ILE A 295 -13.46 29.38 3.87
N ARG A 296 -12.69 28.97 2.87
CA ARG A 296 -11.38 28.33 3.03
C ARG A 296 -10.39 28.92 2.03
N TRP A 297 -9.14 28.86 2.38
CA TRP A 297 -8.08 29.23 1.48
C TRP A 297 -7.93 28.19 0.37
N VAL A 298 -7.92 28.68 -0.86
CA VAL A 298 -7.62 27.88 -2.05
C VAL A 298 -6.37 28.45 -2.71
N ILE A 299 -5.41 27.59 -2.96
CA ILE A 299 -4.23 27.90 -3.75
C ILE A 299 -4.45 27.36 -5.15
N ALA A 300 -4.38 28.25 -6.15
CA ALA A 300 -4.40 27.91 -7.55
C ALA A 300 -2.96 27.83 -8.10
N LYS A 301 -2.65 26.74 -8.75
CA LYS A 301 -1.46 26.59 -9.58
C LYS A 301 -1.84 26.72 -11.04
N ALA A 302 -1.40 27.79 -11.69
CA ALA A 302 -1.47 27.98 -13.12
C ALA A 302 -0.20 27.38 -13.75
N GLU A 303 -0.34 26.26 -14.42
CA GLU A 303 0.76 25.61 -15.14
C GLU A 303 0.50 25.69 -16.65
N HIS A 304 1.52 26.11 -17.41
CA HIS A 304 1.51 26.03 -18.87
C HIS A 304 2.80 25.38 -19.35
N SER A 305 2.67 24.42 -20.27
CA SER A 305 3.77 23.67 -20.86
C SER A 305 3.47 23.36 -22.32
N GLU A 306 4.34 22.63 -22.99
CA GLU A 306 4.12 22.09 -24.34
C GLU A 306 2.78 21.33 -24.45
N LYS A 307 2.35 20.65 -23.38
CA LYS A 307 1.06 19.94 -23.33
C LYS A 307 -0.16 20.87 -23.10
N GLY A 308 0.06 22.20 -23.09
CA GLY A 308 -0.98 23.20 -22.86
C GLY A 308 -1.15 23.59 -21.39
N SER A 309 -2.30 24.20 -21.10
CA SER A 309 -2.65 24.74 -19.79
C SER A 309 -3.20 23.66 -18.85
N ASN A 310 -2.69 23.60 -17.61
CA ASN A 310 -3.10 22.64 -16.60
C ASN A 310 -3.28 23.32 -15.23
N PRO A 311 -4.42 24.01 -15.02
CA PRO A 311 -4.72 24.58 -13.70
C PRO A 311 -4.99 23.49 -12.68
N ARG A 312 -4.46 23.66 -11.47
CA ARG A 312 -4.76 22.81 -10.32
C ARG A 312 -5.07 23.65 -9.11
N PHE A 313 -5.95 23.15 -8.27
CA PHE A 313 -6.42 23.84 -7.07
C PHE A 313 -6.28 22.92 -5.87
N ILE A 314 -5.84 23.50 -4.76
CA ILE A 314 -5.82 22.83 -3.47
C ILE A 314 -6.49 23.72 -2.43
N VAL A 315 -7.18 23.10 -1.49
CA VAL A 315 -7.74 23.75 -0.31
C VAL A 315 -6.86 23.45 0.90
N THR A 316 -6.65 24.48 1.74
CA THR A 316 -5.79 24.38 2.92
C THR A 316 -6.32 25.23 4.08
N ASN A 317 -5.77 25.05 5.32
CA ASN A 317 -6.04 25.86 6.51
C ASN A 317 -4.76 26.35 7.21
#